data_26217aad5d742ee9fae0afabedc619cf
#
_entry.id   26217aad5d742ee9fae0afabedc619cf
#
_cell.length_a   1.000
_cell.length_b   1.000
_cell.length_c   1.000
_cell.angle_alpha   90.00
_cell.angle_beta   90.00
_cell.angle_gamma   90.00
#
_symmetry.space_group_name_H-M   'P 1'
#
loop_
_entity.id
_entity.type
_entity.pdbx_description
1 polymer ?
#
loop_
_entity_poly.entity_id
_entity_poly.type
_entity_poly.pdbx_seq_one_letter_code
_entity_poly.pdbx_strand_id
1 'polypeptide(L)'
;MPRKGQISRRAGQLDPVYGSDLVMKFICSMMWDGKRSTAQRVFYGAMDLMAKKTNDDALKLFKKAVENVKPVLEVKTRRVGGANYQVPVEVNPFRRQSLAIRWLLQYSRERAGKTMVDKLADELIDAANARGGAMKKKEDVHRMAEANKAFAHYRW
;
A
#
# COMPACT_ATOMS: atom_id res chain seq x y z
N MET A 1 -28.42 -8.06 1.36
CA MET A 1 -27.40 -6.99 1.45
C MET A 1 -27.89 -5.91 2.37
N PRO A 2 -27.13 -5.49 3.39
CA PRO A 2 -27.56 -4.41 4.28
C PRO A 2 -27.59 -3.09 3.52
N ARG A 3 -28.73 -2.41 3.49
CA ARG A 3 -28.86 -1.09 2.82
C ARG A 3 -28.36 0.07 3.67
N LYS A 4 -28.38 -0.05 5.01
CA LYS A 4 -28.09 1.05 5.95
C LYS A 4 -27.17 0.67 7.13
N GLY A 5 -26.77 -0.59 7.27
CA GLY A 5 -25.94 -1.05 8.38
C GLY A 5 -24.46 -1.11 8.02
N GLN A 6 -23.60 -1.01 9.02
CA GLN A 6 -22.18 -1.30 8.84
C GLN A 6 -22.02 -2.80 8.51
N ILE A 7 -21.29 -3.08 7.42
CA ILE A 7 -20.96 -4.45 7.06
C ILE A 7 -19.86 -4.93 8.00
N SER A 8 -20.15 -6.00 8.78
CA SER A 8 -19.13 -6.64 9.60
C SER A 8 -18.01 -7.17 8.70
N ARG A 9 -16.78 -6.79 8.97
CA ARG A 9 -15.63 -7.30 8.23
C ARG A 9 -15.33 -8.72 8.70
N ARG A 10 -15.22 -9.64 7.75
CA ARG A 10 -14.77 -11.00 8.06
C ARG A 10 -13.34 -10.94 8.59
N ALA A 11 -13.02 -11.78 9.58
CA ALA A 11 -11.66 -11.98 10.01
C ALA A 11 -10.81 -12.43 8.84
N GLY A 12 -9.67 -11.78 8.62
CA GLY A 12 -8.73 -12.15 7.57
C GLY A 12 -8.11 -13.52 7.84
N GLN A 13 -7.80 -14.26 6.79
CA GLN A 13 -6.97 -15.47 6.94
C GLN A 13 -5.54 -15.05 7.28
N LEU A 14 -4.92 -15.75 8.20
CA LEU A 14 -3.51 -15.54 8.52
C LEU A 14 -2.63 -16.25 7.50
N ASP A 15 -1.47 -15.68 7.24
CA ASP A 15 -0.45 -16.32 6.42
C ASP A 15 0.14 -17.54 7.14
N PRO A 16 0.30 -18.71 6.48
CA PRO A 16 0.79 -19.93 7.14
C PRO A 16 2.24 -19.83 7.59
N VAL A 17 3.08 -19.01 6.94
CA VAL A 17 4.52 -18.91 7.25
C VAL A 17 4.77 -17.86 8.32
N TYR A 18 4.22 -16.66 8.17
CA TYR A 18 4.48 -15.53 9.07
C TYR A 18 3.34 -15.27 10.07
N GLY A 19 2.23 -16.00 10.02
CA GLY A 19 1.09 -15.80 10.92
C GLY A 19 0.47 -14.39 10.88
N SER A 20 0.66 -13.65 9.78
CA SER A 20 0.32 -12.23 9.66
C SER A 20 -0.82 -12.00 8.65
N ASP A 21 -1.89 -11.31 9.10
CA ASP A 21 -2.97 -10.83 8.24
C ASP A 21 -2.48 -9.82 7.19
N LEU A 22 -1.51 -8.98 7.54
CA LEU A 22 -0.92 -8.00 6.62
C LEU A 22 -0.22 -8.69 5.43
N VAL A 23 0.54 -9.75 5.70
CA VAL A 23 1.22 -10.56 4.67
C VAL A 23 0.18 -11.19 3.76
N MET A 24 -0.87 -11.80 4.32
CA MET A 24 -1.92 -12.40 3.53
C MET A 24 -2.64 -11.39 2.63
N LYS A 25 -2.97 -10.21 3.14
CA LYS A 25 -3.57 -9.12 2.35
C LYS A 25 -2.65 -8.67 1.22
N PHE A 26 -1.35 -8.60 1.47
CA PHE A 26 -0.37 -8.24 0.45
C PHE A 26 -0.32 -9.29 -0.68
N ILE A 27 -0.23 -10.57 -0.33
CA ILE A 27 -0.23 -11.70 -1.29
C ILE A 27 -1.52 -11.69 -2.13
N CYS A 28 -2.68 -11.55 -1.47
CA CYS A 28 -3.97 -11.48 -2.17
C CYS A 28 -4.06 -10.27 -3.12
N SER A 29 -3.48 -9.14 -2.76
CA SER A 29 -3.46 -7.95 -3.61
C SER A 29 -2.47 -8.06 -4.78
N MET A 30 -1.41 -8.84 -4.61
CA MET A 30 -0.42 -9.12 -5.65
C MET A 30 -0.91 -10.15 -6.67
N MET A 31 -1.78 -11.05 -6.25
CA MET A 31 -2.31 -12.16 -7.04
C MET A 31 -3.04 -11.66 -8.30
N TRP A 32 -2.80 -12.34 -9.43
CA TRP A 32 -3.53 -12.17 -10.69
C TRP A 32 -4.20 -13.50 -11.07
N ASP A 33 -5.35 -13.44 -11.68
CA ASP A 33 -6.11 -14.57 -12.21
C ASP A 33 -6.34 -15.70 -11.18
N GLY A 34 -6.40 -15.36 -9.88
CA GLY A 34 -6.55 -16.36 -8.82
C GLY A 34 -5.31 -17.21 -8.55
N LYS A 35 -4.16 -16.93 -9.17
CA LYS A 35 -2.92 -17.74 -9.05
C LYS A 35 -2.20 -17.45 -7.73
N ARG A 36 -2.79 -17.89 -6.61
CA ARG A 36 -2.28 -17.62 -5.26
C ARG A 36 -0.92 -18.24 -5.00
N SER A 37 -0.68 -19.47 -5.43
CA SER A 37 0.60 -20.17 -5.22
C SER A 37 1.78 -19.43 -5.87
N THR A 38 1.56 -18.87 -7.06
CA THR A 38 2.57 -18.04 -7.74
C THR A 38 2.84 -16.76 -6.96
N ALA A 39 1.80 -16.06 -6.48
CA ALA A 39 1.95 -14.87 -5.67
C ALA A 39 2.69 -15.16 -4.35
N GLN A 40 2.38 -16.24 -3.67
CA GLN A 40 3.09 -16.68 -2.47
C GLN A 40 4.57 -16.94 -2.74
N ARG A 41 4.89 -17.67 -3.81
CA ARG A 41 6.29 -17.93 -4.21
C ARG A 41 7.08 -16.66 -4.45
N VAL A 42 6.48 -15.70 -5.18
CA VAL A 42 7.11 -14.40 -5.43
C VAL A 42 7.32 -13.62 -4.13
N PHE A 43 6.32 -13.57 -3.26
CA PHE A 43 6.42 -12.85 -2.00
C PHE A 43 7.48 -13.44 -1.07
N TYR A 44 7.46 -14.75 -0.85
CA TYR A 44 8.45 -15.41 0.02
C TYR A 44 9.86 -15.30 -0.55
N GLY A 45 10.03 -15.47 -1.88
CA GLY A 45 11.31 -15.25 -2.52
C GLY A 45 11.82 -13.82 -2.35
N ALA A 46 10.94 -12.81 -2.39
CA ALA A 46 11.32 -11.43 -2.12
C ALA A 46 11.74 -11.21 -0.66
N MET A 47 11.04 -11.84 0.30
CA MET A 47 11.40 -11.78 1.73
C MET A 47 12.77 -12.42 1.98
N ASP A 48 13.05 -13.57 1.37
CA ASP A 48 14.36 -14.24 1.46
C ASP A 48 15.49 -13.37 0.88
N LEU A 49 15.23 -12.72 -0.25
CA LEU A 49 16.20 -11.77 -0.85
C LEU A 49 16.42 -10.55 0.02
N MET A 50 15.36 -10.01 0.63
CA MET A 50 15.50 -8.89 1.59
C MET A 50 16.38 -9.28 2.77
N ALA A 51 16.12 -10.43 3.39
CA ALA A 51 16.93 -10.94 4.51
C ALA A 51 18.41 -11.09 4.13
N LYS A 52 18.69 -11.62 2.92
CA LYS A 52 20.07 -11.79 2.41
C LYS A 52 20.77 -10.45 2.13
N LYS A 53 20.04 -9.44 1.62
CA LYS A 53 20.62 -8.13 1.27
C LYS A 53 20.85 -7.23 2.48
N THR A 54 20.01 -7.32 3.50
CA THR A 54 20.04 -6.41 4.65
C THR A 54 20.59 -7.03 5.91
N ASN A 55 20.67 -8.36 5.98
CA ASN A 55 20.98 -9.15 7.19
C ASN A 55 20.03 -8.85 8.37
N ASP A 56 18.85 -8.31 8.10
CA ASP A 56 17.82 -7.97 9.07
C ASP A 56 16.61 -8.91 8.96
N ASP A 57 15.73 -8.87 9.97
CA ASP A 57 14.45 -9.58 9.95
C ASP A 57 13.54 -9.02 8.83
N ALA A 58 13.34 -9.82 7.79
CA ALA A 58 12.54 -9.44 6.62
C ALA A 58 11.10 -9.03 6.99
N LEU A 59 10.48 -9.67 8.01
CA LEU A 59 9.13 -9.33 8.43
C LEU A 59 9.07 -7.93 9.08
N LYS A 60 10.07 -7.58 9.87
CA LYS A 60 10.17 -6.23 10.46
C LYS A 60 10.37 -5.18 9.39
N LEU A 61 11.26 -5.43 8.43
CA LEU A 61 11.49 -4.53 7.29
C LEU A 61 10.23 -4.36 6.45
N PHE A 62 9.52 -5.45 6.14
CA PHE A 62 8.26 -5.40 5.42
C PHE A 62 7.21 -4.56 6.14
N LYS A 63 7.01 -4.78 7.45
CA LYS A 63 6.08 -3.98 8.26
C LYS A 63 6.47 -2.50 8.25
N LYS A 64 7.76 -2.20 8.40
CA LYS A 64 8.31 -0.83 8.34
C LYS A 64 8.07 -0.18 6.97
N ALA A 65 8.31 -0.91 5.88
CA ALA A 65 8.06 -0.43 4.52
C ALA A 65 6.58 -0.05 4.31
N VAL A 66 5.66 -0.94 4.72
CA VAL A 66 4.22 -0.66 4.62
C VAL A 66 3.83 0.56 5.48
N GLU A 67 4.35 0.67 6.71
CA GLU A 67 4.06 1.79 7.60
C GLU A 67 4.54 3.12 7.03
N ASN A 68 5.75 3.15 6.49
CA ASN A 68 6.31 4.34 5.85
C ASN A 68 5.47 4.85 4.67
N VAL A 69 4.91 3.95 3.88
CA VAL A 69 4.14 4.29 2.67
C VAL A 69 2.68 4.67 2.98
N LYS A 70 2.14 4.35 4.16
CA LYS A 70 0.76 4.70 4.52
C LYS A 70 0.51 6.21 4.44
N PRO A 71 -0.45 6.69 3.61
CA PRO A 71 -0.79 8.10 3.56
C PRO A 71 -1.72 8.50 4.71
N VAL A 72 -1.57 9.71 5.23
CA VAL A 72 -2.48 10.30 6.22
C VAL A 72 -3.63 11.02 5.53
N LEU A 73 -3.34 11.70 4.42
CA LEU A 73 -4.29 12.49 3.64
C LEU A 73 -4.45 11.93 2.23
N GLU A 74 -5.62 12.06 1.67
CA GLU A 74 -5.90 11.87 0.24
C GLU A 74 -6.71 13.04 -0.29
N VAL A 75 -6.66 13.27 -1.60
CA VAL A 75 -7.47 14.29 -2.26
C VAL A 75 -8.66 13.64 -2.94
N LYS A 76 -9.86 14.12 -2.66
CA LYS A 76 -11.10 13.69 -3.30
C LYS A 76 -11.72 14.83 -4.09
N THR A 77 -12.12 14.55 -5.32
CA THR A 77 -12.84 15.51 -6.15
C THR A 77 -14.28 15.63 -5.65
N ARG A 78 -14.73 16.85 -5.39
CA ARG A 78 -16.09 17.20 -5.03
C ARG A 78 -16.64 18.24 -6.00
N ARG A 79 -17.89 18.06 -6.41
CA ARG A 79 -18.58 19.00 -7.29
C ARG A 79 -19.47 19.92 -6.42
N VAL A 80 -19.18 21.22 -6.45
CA VAL A 80 -19.92 22.23 -5.71
C VAL A 80 -20.26 23.35 -6.68
N GLY A 81 -21.55 23.68 -6.82
CA GLY A 81 -21.99 24.77 -7.71
C GLY A 81 -21.58 24.61 -9.18
N GLY A 82 -21.42 23.37 -9.67
CA GLY A 82 -20.99 23.08 -11.04
C GLY A 82 -19.47 23.00 -11.26
N ALA A 83 -18.64 23.46 -10.33
CA ALA A 83 -17.19 23.35 -10.37
C ALA A 83 -16.68 22.14 -9.61
N ASN A 84 -15.58 21.54 -10.06
CA ASN A 84 -14.92 20.41 -9.40
C ASN A 84 -13.78 20.90 -8.52
N TYR A 85 -13.90 20.66 -7.23
CA TYR A 85 -12.85 21.01 -6.24
C TYR A 85 -12.14 19.76 -5.75
N GLN A 86 -10.83 19.88 -5.58
CA GLN A 86 -10.01 18.83 -4.98
C GLN A 86 -9.94 19.09 -3.46
N VAL A 87 -10.67 18.28 -2.69
CA VAL A 87 -10.80 18.45 -1.25
C VAL A 87 -9.89 17.47 -0.52
N PRO A 88 -8.97 17.93 0.35
CA PRO A 88 -8.16 17.06 1.18
C PRO A 88 -9.00 16.42 2.28
N VAL A 89 -8.89 15.09 2.41
CA VAL A 89 -9.64 14.30 3.39
C VAL A 89 -8.68 13.33 4.09
N GLU A 90 -8.86 13.16 5.40
CA GLU A 90 -8.13 12.14 6.15
C GLU A 90 -8.53 10.74 5.69
N VAL A 91 -7.52 9.89 5.58
CA VAL A 91 -7.72 8.51 5.12
C VAL A 91 -8.03 7.61 6.32
N ASN A 92 -9.10 6.82 6.21
CA ASN A 92 -9.44 5.80 7.21
C ASN A 92 -8.28 4.78 7.35
N PRO A 93 -7.94 4.29 8.57
CA PRO A 93 -6.84 3.37 8.81
C PRO A 93 -6.81 2.13 7.91
N PHE A 94 -7.95 1.54 7.62
CA PHE A 94 -8.04 0.39 6.71
C PHE A 94 -7.70 0.77 5.26
N ARG A 95 -8.12 1.95 4.83
CA ARG A 95 -7.81 2.45 3.48
C ARG A 95 -6.35 2.86 3.37
N ARG A 96 -5.73 3.42 4.43
CA ARG A 96 -4.29 3.71 4.46
C ARG A 96 -3.47 2.45 4.12
N GLN A 97 -3.79 1.34 4.78
CA GLN A 97 -3.14 0.05 4.52
C GLN A 97 -3.33 -0.42 3.08
N SER A 98 -4.57 -0.34 2.56
CA SER A 98 -4.88 -0.76 1.19
C SER A 98 -4.17 0.09 0.14
N LEU A 99 -4.06 1.40 0.36
CA LEU A 99 -3.32 2.31 -0.52
C LEU A 99 -1.83 2.01 -0.50
N ALA A 100 -1.24 1.82 0.67
CA ALA A 100 0.17 1.48 0.81
C ALA A 100 0.53 0.18 0.04
N ILE A 101 -0.26 -0.88 0.21
CA ILE A 101 -0.09 -2.15 -0.50
C ILE A 101 -0.18 -1.93 -2.02
N ARG A 102 -1.19 -1.19 -2.47
CA ARG A 102 -1.40 -0.90 -3.90
C ARG A 102 -0.21 -0.15 -4.50
N TRP A 103 0.28 0.88 -3.83
CA TRP A 103 1.41 1.67 -4.32
C TRP A 103 2.71 0.86 -4.34
N LEU A 104 3.01 0.12 -3.28
CA LEU A 104 4.17 -0.78 -3.26
C LEU A 104 4.13 -1.77 -4.44
N LEU A 105 2.99 -2.40 -4.71
CA LEU A 105 2.83 -3.33 -5.81
C LEU A 105 2.93 -2.66 -7.18
N GLN A 106 2.34 -1.47 -7.33
CA GLN A 106 2.39 -0.72 -8.58
C GLN A 106 3.84 -0.37 -8.93
N TYR A 107 4.55 0.29 -8.01
CA TYR A 107 5.92 0.73 -8.26
C TYR A 107 6.92 -0.42 -8.34
N SER A 108 6.68 -1.54 -7.63
CA SER A 108 7.47 -2.76 -7.86
C SER A 108 7.34 -3.27 -9.30
N ARG A 109 6.14 -3.25 -9.88
CA ARG A 109 5.91 -3.69 -11.27
C ARG A 109 6.56 -2.77 -12.29
N GLU A 110 6.52 -1.46 -12.05
CA GLU A 110 7.11 -0.42 -12.92
C GLU A 110 8.64 -0.39 -12.84
N ARG A 111 9.23 -0.92 -11.77
CA ARG A 111 10.68 -0.92 -11.55
C ARG A 111 11.41 -1.73 -12.63
N ALA A 112 12.57 -1.26 -13.06
CA ALA A 112 13.47 -2.03 -13.89
C ALA A 112 14.00 -3.25 -13.12
N GLY A 113 14.12 -4.40 -13.77
CA GLY A 113 14.60 -5.63 -13.15
C GLY A 113 14.14 -6.87 -13.93
N LYS A 114 14.83 -8.00 -13.71
CA LYS A 114 14.61 -9.24 -14.46
C LYS A 114 13.38 -10.01 -13.93
N THR A 115 13.28 -10.16 -12.61
CA THR A 115 12.18 -10.92 -12.00
C THR A 115 11.33 -10.05 -11.09
N MET A 116 10.05 -10.44 -10.88
CA MET A 116 9.18 -9.73 -9.93
C MET A 116 9.68 -9.88 -8.49
N VAL A 117 10.40 -10.95 -8.19
CA VAL A 117 11.02 -11.21 -6.88
C VAL A 117 12.04 -10.12 -6.58
N ASP A 118 12.96 -9.84 -7.51
CA ASP A 118 13.99 -8.81 -7.37
C ASP A 118 13.36 -7.41 -7.24
N LYS A 119 12.43 -7.09 -8.15
CA LYS A 119 11.73 -5.81 -8.18
C LYS A 119 11.01 -5.50 -6.87
N LEU A 120 10.31 -6.52 -6.33
CA LEU A 120 9.58 -6.38 -5.08
C LEU A 120 10.51 -6.22 -3.88
N ALA A 121 11.58 -7.03 -3.81
CA ALA A 121 12.57 -6.94 -2.73
C ALA A 121 13.22 -5.55 -2.69
N ASP A 122 13.65 -5.05 -3.83
CA ASP A 122 14.31 -3.74 -3.93
C ASP A 122 13.36 -2.59 -3.58
N GLU A 123 12.09 -2.64 -4.02
CA GLU A 123 11.11 -1.60 -3.65
C GLU A 123 10.78 -1.63 -2.15
N LEU A 124 10.67 -2.82 -1.54
CA LEU A 124 10.42 -2.95 -0.11
C LEU A 124 11.61 -2.45 0.74
N ILE A 125 12.85 -2.73 0.33
CA ILE A 125 14.05 -2.22 0.99
C ILE A 125 14.11 -0.69 0.90
N ASP A 126 13.88 -0.13 -0.29
CA ASP A 126 13.86 1.31 -0.48
C ASP A 126 12.76 1.98 0.34
N ALA A 127 11.55 1.41 0.34
CA ALA A 127 10.43 1.92 1.14
C ALA A 127 10.68 1.84 2.66
N ALA A 128 11.36 0.79 3.15
CA ALA A 128 11.77 0.68 4.54
C ALA A 128 12.77 1.78 4.94
N ASN A 129 13.58 2.25 3.97
CA ASN A 129 14.52 3.35 4.12
C ASN A 129 13.93 4.72 3.72
N ALA A 130 12.60 4.82 3.62
CA ALA A 130 11.87 6.02 3.21
C ALA A 130 12.31 6.56 1.82
N ARG A 131 12.58 5.65 0.89
CA ARG A 131 12.97 5.93 -0.50
C ARG A 131 12.05 5.18 -1.47
N GLY A 132 12.28 5.33 -2.76
CA GLY A 132 11.56 4.56 -3.79
C GLY A 132 10.30 5.25 -4.34
N GLY A 133 9.70 4.62 -5.35
CA GLY A 133 8.56 5.15 -6.09
C GLY A 133 7.29 5.25 -5.25
N ALA A 134 7.05 4.27 -4.39
CA ALA A 134 5.89 4.25 -3.50
C ALA A 134 5.94 5.39 -2.47
N MET A 135 7.13 5.70 -1.93
CA MET A 135 7.34 6.84 -1.03
C MET A 135 7.11 8.17 -1.75
N LYS A 136 7.67 8.32 -2.94
CA LYS A 136 7.47 9.53 -3.77
C LYS A 136 5.98 9.75 -4.04
N LYS A 137 5.23 8.69 -4.35
CA LYS A 137 3.77 8.77 -4.54
C LYS A 137 3.04 9.28 -3.29
N LYS A 138 3.42 8.80 -2.10
CA LYS A 138 2.87 9.30 -0.84
C LYS A 138 3.13 10.81 -0.69
N GLU A 139 4.37 11.24 -0.91
CA GLU A 139 4.77 12.65 -0.81
C GLU A 139 4.01 13.53 -1.82
N ASP A 140 3.85 13.06 -3.07
CA ASP A 140 3.10 13.77 -4.09
C ASP A 140 1.62 13.93 -3.70
N VAL A 141 0.99 12.89 -3.14
CA VAL A 141 -0.39 12.96 -2.65
C VAL A 141 -0.51 13.92 -1.46
N HIS A 142 0.44 13.91 -0.53
CA HIS A 142 0.45 14.85 0.59
C HIS A 142 0.68 16.28 0.12
N ARG A 143 1.58 16.51 -0.84
CA ARG A 143 1.83 17.84 -1.45
C ARG A 143 0.57 18.36 -2.15
N MET A 144 -0.14 17.50 -2.90
CA MET A 144 -1.42 17.87 -3.51
C MET A 144 -2.47 18.22 -2.45
N ALA A 145 -2.53 17.47 -1.35
CA ALA A 145 -3.46 17.74 -0.25
C ALA A 145 -3.14 19.08 0.44
N GLU A 146 -1.86 19.39 0.61
CA GLU A 146 -1.42 20.67 1.20
C GLU A 146 -1.71 21.85 0.28
N ALA A 147 -1.43 21.74 -1.02
CA ALA A 147 -1.76 22.76 -2.01
C ALA A 147 -3.27 23.08 -2.07
N ASN A 148 -4.11 22.08 -1.82
CA ASN A 148 -5.57 22.22 -1.82
C ASN A 148 -6.17 22.46 -0.42
N LYS A 149 -5.35 22.79 0.59
CA LYS A 149 -5.79 23.00 1.98
C LYS A 149 -6.87 24.06 2.13
N ALA A 150 -6.88 25.07 1.28
CA ALA A 150 -7.91 26.12 1.24
C ALA A 150 -9.32 25.56 1.03
N PHE A 151 -9.47 24.42 0.34
CA PHE A 151 -10.75 23.77 0.08
C PHE A 151 -11.18 22.76 1.14
N ALA A 152 -10.46 22.65 2.25
CA ALA A 152 -10.77 21.71 3.34
C ALA A 152 -12.15 21.94 3.97
N HIS A 153 -12.68 23.17 3.92
CA HIS A 153 -14.02 23.50 4.42
C HIS A 153 -15.17 22.88 3.60
N TYR A 154 -14.91 22.40 2.37
CA TYR A 154 -15.89 21.63 1.59
C TYR A 154 -15.91 20.12 1.97
N ARG A 155 -15.27 19.75 3.07
CA ARG A 155 -15.27 18.40 3.62
C ARG A 155 -16.60 18.16 4.37
N TRP A 156 -17.28 17.05 4.07
CA TRP A 156 -18.42 16.49 4.79
C TRP A 156 -18.33 14.97 4.94
#